data_f6b5fc7b96424f29356fea257ce32e4e
#
_entry.id   f6b5fc7b96424f29356fea257ce32e4e
#
_cell.length_a   1.000
_cell.length_b   1.000
_cell.length_c   1.000
_cell.angle_alpha   90.00
_cell.angle_beta   90.00
_cell.angle_gamma   90.00
#
_symmetry.space_group_name_H-M   'P 1'
#
loop_
_entity.id
_entity.type
_entity.pdbx_description
1 polymer ?
#
loop_
_entity_poly.entity_id
_entity_poly.type
_entity_poly.pdbx_seq_one_letter_code
_entity_poly.pdbx_strand_id
1 'polypeptide(L)'
;MLTGQVRAPYVPLGNPRIDRRHAHSVALAAFFRDAKENGGQDWKTAGDFFLRAPGSRDAPCERVGGFLTPVPSEVTGALLAILPAPALARLGIADGTWKAELCALLDQVRAELTHDVAVFEERRREAFEARRSDLAARFERSINTLTRRPLLGFLANRNILPKYGFPVDTVELRTAHCDSQVGSRLELSRDLSVAIHEYAPGSELVAGGVLWRSAGIYRLPGRELITRSYTVCRGCQHYREGSQDLEPACTACGRPADGPVREYCVPEFGFVADPRTGKPGSVPPQRSWNGAVHVVSLGTELAETRWQAPTGALAWCHSGTRGRLVSLAEGPGGSGFLICDWCGWGGPNHGRAPRSHVNPLRGKPCTGPLRWRSLAHTYETDILRLRLDAPGLDTRAQWHTVLYALLEGAAEGLEISRGDIGGVVHAGADGSSGLVLFDTVPGGAGSVLRIASTLDQAVAAALRRVGACDCGLETSCYGCLRTPGNERHHEDLSRSAALTVLESLSGLRLAARA
;
A
#
# COMPACT_ATOMS: atom_id res chain seq x y z
N MET A 1 -5.37 31.41 20.00
CA MET A 1 -5.10 30.75 21.28
C MET A 1 -5.57 29.31 21.19
N LEU A 2 -4.67 28.36 21.36
CA LEU A 2 -5.01 26.95 21.40
C LEU A 2 -5.48 26.62 22.83
N THR A 3 -6.78 26.64 23.04
CA THR A 3 -7.40 26.28 24.33
C THR A 3 -7.96 24.86 24.35
N GLY A 4 -7.60 24.03 23.38
CA GLY A 4 -8.01 22.65 23.32
C GLY A 4 -7.15 21.74 24.21
N GLN A 5 -7.77 20.84 24.95
CA GLN A 5 -7.06 19.70 25.55
C GLN A 5 -6.54 18.81 24.43
N VAL A 6 -5.22 18.67 24.34
CA VAL A 6 -4.61 17.68 23.44
C VAL A 6 -4.91 16.30 24.03
N ARG A 7 -5.77 15.52 23.37
CA ARG A 7 -6.01 14.13 23.77
C ARG A 7 -4.73 13.32 23.55
N ALA A 8 -4.47 12.38 24.46
CA ALA A 8 -3.37 11.42 24.25
C ALA A 8 -3.57 10.70 22.91
N PRO A 9 -2.52 10.59 22.07
CA PRO A 9 -2.65 9.88 20.81
C PRO A 9 -3.00 8.42 21.09
N TYR A 10 -3.95 7.90 20.31
CA TYR A 10 -4.24 6.46 20.35
C TYR A 10 -3.13 5.73 19.62
N VAL A 11 -2.39 4.90 20.34
CA VAL A 11 -1.34 4.04 19.76
C VAL A 11 -1.81 2.60 19.86
N PRO A 12 -2.21 1.97 18.74
CA PRO A 12 -2.61 0.56 18.77
C PRO A 12 -1.39 -0.30 19.08
N LEU A 13 -1.52 -1.15 20.11
CA LEU A 13 -0.51 -2.15 20.42
C LEU A 13 -0.78 -3.41 19.60
N GLY A 14 0.27 -3.97 18.98
CA GLY A 14 0.19 -5.25 18.30
C GLY A 14 -0.01 -5.19 16.78
N ASN A 15 0.43 -4.12 16.12
CA ASN A 15 0.55 -4.10 14.66
C ASN A 15 1.62 -5.10 14.21
N PRO A 16 1.26 -6.19 13.47
CA PRO A 16 2.19 -7.27 13.13
C PRO A 16 3.43 -6.81 12.37
N ARG A 17 3.30 -5.78 11.54
CA ARG A 17 4.41 -5.26 10.73
C ARG A 17 5.35 -4.38 11.55
N ILE A 18 4.82 -3.62 12.49
CA ILE A 18 5.61 -2.83 13.43
C ILE A 18 6.35 -3.77 14.38
N ASP A 19 5.64 -4.73 14.99
CA ASP A 19 6.21 -5.72 15.90
C ASP A 19 7.37 -6.49 15.24
N ARG A 20 7.19 -6.93 14.00
CA ARG A 20 8.22 -7.62 13.21
C ARG A 20 9.46 -6.75 13.01
N ARG A 21 9.30 -5.48 12.63
CA ARG A 21 10.44 -4.56 12.43
C ARG A 21 11.17 -4.26 13.73
N HIS A 22 10.46 -4.22 14.85
CA HIS A 22 11.11 -4.12 16.16
C HIS A 22 11.93 -5.38 16.47
N ALA A 23 11.41 -6.58 16.17
CA ALA A 23 12.17 -7.81 16.33
C ALA A 23 13.43 -7.81 15.46
N HIS A 24 13.32 -7.39 14.19
CA HIS A 24 14.46 -7.22 13.27
C HIS A 24 15.47 -6.20 13.78
N SER A 25 14.98 -5.08 14.37
CA SER A 25 15.84 -4.03 14.93
C SER A 25 16.69 -4.55 16.10
N VAL A 26 16.08 -5.30 17.01
CA VAL A 26 16.78 -5.92 18.14
C VAL A 26 17.85 -6.90 17.65
N ALA A 27 17.50 -7.77 16.71
CA ALA A 27 18.43 -8.75 16.15
C ALA A 27 19.63 -8.12 15.44
N LEU A 28 19.36 -7.13 14.56
CA LEU A 28 20.44 -6.45 13.81
C LEU A 28 21.30 -5.58 14.72
N ALA A 29 20.71 -4.94 15.75
CA ALA A 29 21.50 -4.19 16.73
C ALA A 29 22.46 -5.10 17.51
N ALA A 30 22.02 -6.28 17.91
CA ALA A 30 22.86 -7.28 18.57
C ALA A 30 23.95 -7.78 17.62
N PHE A 31 23.61 -8.12 16.38
CA PHE A 31 24.58 -8.54 15.37
C PHE A 31 25.64 -7.46 15.07
N PHE A 32 25.25 -6.21 14.95
CA PHE A 32 26.18 -5.10 14.70
C PHE A 32 27.12 -4.86 15.91
N ARG A 33 26.61 -5.00 17.13
CA ARG A 33 27.46 -4.94 18.35
C ARG A 33 28.48 -6.06 18.37
N ASP A 34 28.04 -7.30 18.21
CA ASP A 34 28.90 -8.48 18.18
C ASP A 34 30.00 -8.34 17.10
N ALA A 35 29.63 -7.97 15.88
CA ALA A 35 30.56 -7.78 14.79
C ALA A 35 31.59 -6.68 15.05
N LYS A 36 31.21 -5.62 15.76
CA LYS A 36 32.11 -4.54 16.14
C LYS A 36 33.04 -4.94 17.28
N GLU A 37 32.53 -5.59 18.33
CA GLU A 37 33.29 -5.97 19.50
C GLU A 37 34.22 -7.15 19.23
N ASN A 38 33.74 -8.17 18.54
CA ASN A 38 34.49 -9.41 18.29
C ASN A 38 35.22 -9.45 16.94
N GLY A 39 34.84 -8.60 15.97
CA GLY A 39 35.42 -8.59 14.62
C GLY A 39 35.95 -7.24 14.16
N GLY A 40 35.82 -6.17 14.93
CA GLY A 40 36.23 -4.82 14.56
C GLY A 40 35.51 -4.26 13.31
N GLN A 41 34.37 -4.84 12.94
CA GLN A 41 33.63 -4.51 11.73
C GLN A 41 32.54 -3.47 12.00
N ASP A 42 32.50 -2.43 11.18
CA ASP A 42 31.53 -1.34 11.28
C ASP A 42 31.06 -0.96 9.85
N TRP A 43 29.89 -1.46 9.45
CA TRP A 43 29.34 -1.21 8.13
C TRP A 43 28.49 0.06 8.13
N LYS A 44 28.84 1.02 7.30
CA LYS A 44 28.16 2.33 7.24
C LYS A 44 27.26 2.45 6.03
N THR A 45 27.55 1.71 4.97
CA THR A 45 26.84 1.81 3.70
C THR A 45 26.17 0.51 3.29
N ALA A 46 25.17 0.62 2.41
CA ALA A 46 24.51 -0.55 1.83
C ALA A 46 25.49 -1.48 1.10
N GLY A 47 26.46 -0.91 0.38
CA GLY A 47 27.50 -1.70 -0.29
C GLY A 47 28.35 -2.49 0.69
N ASP A 48 28.79 -1.88 1.80
CA ASP A 48 29.60 -2.55 2.81
C ASP A 48 28.92 -3.76 3.43
N PHE A 49 27.58 -3.70 3.56
CA PHE A 49 26.82 -4.73 4.24
C PHE A 49 26.24 -5.80 3.31
N PHE A 50 25.80 -5.41 2.11
CA PHE A 50 25.10 -6.32 1.19
C PHE A 50 25.97 -6.88 0.07
N LEU A 51 27.14 -6.28 -0.22
CA LEU A 51 28.04 -6.76 -1.25
C LEU A 51 29.23 -7.48 -0.65
N ARG A 52 29.78 -8.43 -1.42
CA ARG A 52 31.01 -9.14 -1.02
C ARG A 52 32.22 -8.22 -1.17
N ALA A 53 33.00 -8.11 -0.11
CA ALA A 53 34.31 -7.47 -0.21
C ALA A 53 35.26 -8.31 -1.05
N PRO A 54 36.24 -7.68 -1.73
CA PRO A 54 37.29 -8.41 -2.44
C PRO A 54 37.95 -9.44 -1.53
N GLY A 55 38.01 -10.70 -1.96
CA GLY A 55 38.58 -11.80 -1.18
C GLY A 55 37.69 -12.40 -0.10
N SER A 56 36.48 -11.86 0.12
CA SER A 56 35.53 -12.43 1.06
C SER A 56 34.65 -13.49 0.38
N ARG A 57 34.37 -14.58 1.11
CA ARG A 57 33.48 -15.65 0.65
C ARG A 57 32.03 -15.23 0.67
N ASP A 58 31.62 -14.50 1.70
CA ASP A 58 30.24 -14.13 1.98
C ASP A 58 30.09 -12.61 2.17
N ALA A 59 28.92 -12.07 1.85
CA ALA A 59 28.57 -10.72 2.24
C ALA A 59 28.21 -10.67 3.74
N PRO A 60 28.45 -9.55 4.44
CA PRO A 60 28.14 -9.45 5.87
C PRO A 60 26.70 -9.81 6.24
N CYS A 61 25.71 -9.45 5.42
CA CYS A 61 24.31 -9.78 5.64
C CYS A 61 24.02 -11.30 5.65
N GLU A 62 24.79 -12.10 4.93
CA GLU A 62 24.64 -13.57 4.88
C GLU A 62 25.02 -14.23 6.21
N ARG A 63 25.79 -13.55 7.08
CA ARG A 63 26.22 -14.06 8.40
C ARG A 63 25.15 -13.87 9.50
N VAL A 64 24.15 -13.04 9.27
CA VAL A 64 23.09 -12.76 10.26
C VAL A 64 22.35 -14.03 10.67
N GLY A 65 22.05 -14.92 9.70
CA GLY A 65 21.39 -16.21 9.99
C GLY A 65 22.21 -17.13 10.90
N GLY A 66 23.53 -17.19 10.69
CA GLY A 66 24.46 -17.93 11.53
C GLY A 66 24.54 -17.37 12.96
N PHE A 67 24.63 -16.04 13.10
CA PHE A 67 24.60 -15.34 14.38
C PHE A 67 23.32 -15.62 15.18
N LEU A 68 22.17 -15.72 14.50
CA LEU A 68 20.89 -16.04 15.11
C LEU A 68 20.64 -17.56 15.30
N THR A 69 21.67 -18.40 15.15
CA THR A 69 21.54 -19.85 15.31
C THR A 69 22.65 -20.44 16.19
N PRO A 70 22.37 -20.68 17.49
CA PRO A 70 21.13 -20.39 18.24
C PRO A 70 20.90 -18.87 18.42
N VAL A 71 19.65 -18.47 18.67
CA VAL A 71 19.35 -17.06 18.97
C VAL A 71 20.02 -16.68 20.29
N PRO A 72 20.81 -15.60 20.33
CA PRO A 72 21.46 -15.15 21.56
C PRO A 72 20.43 -14.81 22.66
N SER A 73 20.76 -15.16 23.91
CA SER A 73 19.87 -14.94 25.05
C SER A 73 19.52 -13.47 25.28
N GLU A 74 20.45 -12.56 24.99
CA GLU A 74 20.22 -11.11 25.05
C GLU A 74 19.14 -10.65 24.04
N VAL A 75 19.12 -11.23 22.84
CA VAL A 75 18.11 -10.94 21.81
C VAL A 75 16.75 -11.43 22.29
N THR A 76 16.69 -12.69 22.76
CA THR A 76 15.44 -13.27 23.30
C THR A 76 14.92 -12.47 24.49
N GLY A 77 15.79 -12.12 25.44
CA GLY A 77 15.42 -11.32 26.62
C GLY A 77 14.89 -9.93 26.23
N ALA A 78 15.53 -9.25 25.28
CA ALA A 78 15.07 -7.95 24.79
C ALA A 78 13.70 -8.05 24.09
N LEU A 79 13.48 -9.08 23.26
CA LEU A 79 12.19 -9.30 22.59
C LEU A 79 11.05 -9.55 23.58
N LEU A 80 11.31 -10.36 24.62
CA LEU A 80 10.34 -10.63 25.69
C LEU A 80 10.00 -9.37 26.49
N ALA A 81 10.95 -8.44 26.63
CA ALA A 81 10.75 -7.19 27.37
C ALA A 81 9.95 -6.14 26.60
N ILE A 82 10.06 -6.09 25.26
CA ILE A 82 9.47 -5.01 24.45
C ILE A 82 8.18 -5.40 23.72
N LEU A 83 7.96 -6.69 23.44
CA LEU A 83 6.80 -7.15 22.67
C LEU A 83 5.70 -7.68 23.59
N PRO A 84 4.43 -7.34 23.36
CA PRO A 84 3.33 -7.91 24.10
C PRO A 84 3.14 -9.40 23.77
N ALA A 85 2.60 -10.18 24.73
CA ALA A 85 2.44 -11.63 24.62
C ALA A 85 1.76 -12.11 23.31
N PRO A 86 0.69 -11.45 22.80
CA PRO A 86 0.10 -11.83 21.52
C PRO A 86 1.04 -11.63 20.32
N ALA A 87 1.93 -10.63 20.37
CA ALA A 87 2.92 -10.39 19.32
C ALA A 87 4.03 -11.44 19.36
N LEU A 88 4.50 -11.83 20.56
CA LEU A 88 5.49 -12.89 20.74
C LEU A 88 5.03 -14.22 20.13
N ALA A 89 3.78 -14.60 20.40
CA ALA A 89 3.19 -15.83 19.85
C ALA A 89 3.05 -15.74 18.31
N ARG A 90 2.52 -14.63 17.81
CA ARG A 90 2.29 -14.42 16.38
C ARG A 90 3.57 -14.43 15.57
N LEU A 91 4.64 -13.84 16.10
CA LEU A 91 5.95 -13.80 15.43
C LEU A 91 6.73 -15.11 15.57
N GLY A 92 6.29 -16.03 16.44
CA GLY A 92 7.02 -17.26 16.70
C GLY A 92 8.39 -17.00 17.38
N ILE A 93 8.39 -16.14 18.40
CA ILE A 93 9.65 -15.82 19.11
C ILE A 93 10.19 -17.04 19.81
N ALA A 94 9.33 -17.88 20.40
CA ALA A 94 9.72 -19.07 21.14
C ALA A 94 10.34 -20.18 20.26
N ASP A 95 9.83 -20.36 19.04
CA ASP A 95 10.29 -21.36 18.08
C ASP A 95 11.32 -20.82 17.07
N GLY A 96 11.57 -19.51 17.10
CA GLY A 96 12.56 -18.84 16.25
C GLY A 96 12.15 -18.70 14.78
N THR A 97 10.87 -18.87 14.42
CA THR A 97 10.41 -18.75 13.02
C THR A 97 10.58 -17.33 12.47
N TRP A 98 10.47 -16.30 13.30
CA TRP A 98 10.66 -14.90 12.94
C TRP A 98 12.01 -14.59 12.27
N LYS A 99 13.10 -15.32 12.63
CA LYS A 99 14.44 -15.11 12.06
C LYS A 99 14.53 -15.51 10.58
N ALA A 100 13.76 -16.50 10.16
CA ALA A 100 13.72 -16.93 8.77
C ALA A 100 13.20 -15.81 7.85
N GLU A 101 12.20 -15.06 8.31
CA GLU A 101 11.69 -13.89 7.56
C GLU A 101 12.73 -12.77 7.45
N LEU A 102 13.47 -12.49 8.55
CA LEU A 102 14.56 -11.51 8.50
C LEU A 102 15.64 -11.92 7.48
N CYS A 103 16.10 -13.16 7.53
CA CYS A 103 17.08 -13.67 6.58
C CYS A 103 16.60 -13.60 5.14
N ALA A 104 15.34 -14.00 4.88
CA ALA A 104 14.74 -13.91 3.56
C ALA A 104 14.66 -12.47 3.03
N LEU A 105 14.32 -11.50 3.88
CA LEU A 105 14.32 -10.08 3.51
C LEU A 105 15.74 -9.57 3.21
N LEU A 106 16.72 -9.93 4.02
CA LEU A 106 18.12 -9.55 3.78
C LEU A 106 18.63 -10.14 2.46
N ASP A 107 18.34 -11.40 2.18
CA ASP A 107 18.71 -12.07 0.92
C ASP A 107 18.03 -11.42 -0.30
N GLN A 108 16.76 -11.05 -0.17
CA GLN A 108 16.06 -10.34 -1.23
C GLN A 108 16.71 -8.99 -1.52
N VAL A 109 16.99 -8.18 -0.50
CA VAL A 109 17.62 -6.86 -0.65
C VAL A 109 19.03 -6.99 -1.21
N ARG A 110 19.78 -8.02 -0.80
CA ARG A 110 21.11 -8.33 -1.36
C ARG A 110 21.01 -8.66 -2.86
N ALA A 111 20.04 -9.50 -3.24
CA ALA A 111 19.84 -9.87 -4.64
C ALA A 111 19.47 -8.65 -5.50
N GLU A 112 18.62 -7.74 -5.00
CA GLU A 112 18.28 -6.49 -5.69
C GLU A 112 19.53 -5.61 -5.90
N LEU A 113 20.26 -5.32 -4.84
CA LEU A 113 21.44 -4.44 -4.92
C LEU A 113 22.52 -5.03 -5.83
N THR A 114 22.79 -6.35 -5.72
CA THR A 114 23.75 -7.06 -6.56
C THR A 114 23.35 -6.99 -8.03
N HIS A 115 22.06 -7.18 -8.33
CA HIS A 115 21.55 -7.09 -9.69
C HIS A 115 21.70 -5.68 -10.27
N ASP A 116 21.32 -4.65 -9.52
CA ASP A 116 21.42 -3.25 -9.96
C ASP A 116 22.88 -2.86 -10.25
N VAL A 117 23.79 -3.23 -9.36
CA VAL A 117 25.22 -3.00 -9.55
C VAL A 117 25.74 -3.72 -10.79
N ALA A 118 25.39 -5.00 -10.97
CA ALA A 118 25.83 -5.78 -12.14
C ALA A 118 25.31 -5.18 -13.47
N VAL A 119 24.07 -4.68 -13.51
CA VAL A 119 23.52 -4.00 -14.70
C VAL A 119 24.31 -2.74 -15.01
N PHE A 120 24.64 -1.92 -14.02
CA PHE A 120 25.41 -0.70 -14.25
C PHE A 120 26.89 -0.99 -14.60
N GLU A 121 27.48 -2.04 -14.06
CA GLU A 121 28.82 -2.49 -14.44
C GLU A 121 28.86 -2.98 -15.90
N GLU A 122 27.86 -3.76 -16.33
CA GLU A 122 27.73 -4.17 -17.74
C GLU A 122 27.64 -2.94 -18.65
N ARG A 123 26.76 -1.98 -18.34
CA ARG A 123 26.57 -0.77 -19.13
C ARG A 123 27.80 0.14 -19.11
N ARG A 124 28.52 0.21 -18.00
CA ARG A 124 29.79 0.93 -17.90
C ARG A 124 30.84 0.32 -18.83
N ARG A 125 30.95 -1.00 -18.83
CA ARG A 125 31.88 -1.73 -19.71
C ARG A 125 31.54 -1.49 -21.20
N GLU A 126 30.26 -1.64 -21.58
CA GLU A 126 29.80 -1.37 -22.95
C GLU A 126 30.12 0.07 -23.38
N ALA A 127 29.90 1.04 -22.49
CA ALA A 127 30.21 2.45 -22.78
C ALA A 127 31.72 2.68 -22.94
N PHE A 128 32.56 2.01 -22.14
CA PHE A 128 33.98 2.08 -22.24
C PHE A 128 34.51 1.47 -23.56
N GLU A 129 34.00 0.28 -23.93
CA GLU A 129 34.33 -0.39 -25.22
C GLU A 129 33.91 0.48 -26.41
N ALA A 130 32.78 1.19 -26.31
CA ALA A 130 32.29 2.15 -27.31
C ALA A 130 33.02 3.51 -27.28
N ARG A 131 34.09 3.68 -26.47
CA ARG A 131 34.84 4.94 -26.26
C ARG A 131 33.98 6.13 -25.81
N ARG A 132 32.88 5.88 -25.08
CA ARG A 132 31.98 6.89 -24.52
C ARG A 132 32.30 7.14 -23.05
N SER A 133 33.42 7.80 -22.79
CA SER A 133 33.96 8.02 -21.44
C SER A 133 32.98 8.72 -20.50
N ASP A 134 32.22 9.72 -20.98
CA ASP A 134 31.24 10.45 -20.19
C ASP A 134 30.09 9.54 -19.72
N LEU A 135 29.64 8.63 -20.60
CA LEU A 135 28.61 7.66 -20.28
C LEU A 135 29.11 6.61 -19.28
N ALA A 136 30.36 6.12 -19.45
CA ALA A 136 30.98 5.22 -18.51
C ALA A 136 31.12 5.86 -17.11
N ALA A 137 31.59 7.10 -17.04
CA ALA A 137 31.70 7.87 -15.79
C ALA A 137 30.32 8.11 -15.14
N ARG A 138 29.24 8.24 -15.93
CA ARG A 138 27.87 8.33 -15.39
C ARG A 138 27.45 7.04 -14.71
N PHE A 139 27.67 5.88 -15.32
CA PHE A 139 27.33 4.60 -14.70
C PHE A 139 28.17 4.31 -13.45
N GLU A 140 29.43 4.71 -13.45
CA GLU A 140 30.27 4.66 -12.24
C GLU A 140 29.67 5.48 -11.08
N ARG A 141 29.20 6.71 -11.36
CA ARG A 141 28.49 7.53 -10.34
C ARG A 141 27.21 6.87 -9.86
N SER A 142 26.44 6.20 -10.74
CA SER A 142 25.22 5.47 -10.36
C SER A 142 25.55 4.30 -9.42
N ILE A 143 26.58 3.50 -9.71
CA ILE A 143 27.06 2.43 -8.84
C ILE A 143 27.43 3.00 -7.47
N ASN A 144 28.26 4.05 -7.45
CA ASN A 144 28.66 4.70 -6.20
C ASN A 144 27.48 5.23 -5.40
N THR A 145 26.47 5.80 -6.05
CA THR A 145 25.25 6.29 -5.37
C THR A 145 24.46 5.15 -4.73
N LEU A 146 24.30 4.03 -5.42
CA LEU A 146 23.58 2.87 -4.89
C LEU A 146 24.34 2.24 -3.70
N THR A 147 25.64 2.04 -3.84
CA THR A 147 26.45 1.34 -2.84
C THR A 147 26.78 2.18 -1.61
N ARG A 148 26.89 3.51 -1.75
CA ARG A 148 27.20 4.44 -0.65
C ARG A 148 25.99 4.96 0.12
N ARG A 149 24.78 4.46 -0.15
CA ARG A 149 23.60 4.80 0.66
C ARG A 149 23.83 4.45 2.14
N PRO A 150 23.50 5.35 3.10
CA PRO A 150 23.65 5.07 4.52
C PRO A 150 22.87 3.80 4.91
N LEU A 151 23.51 2.84 5.56
CA LEU A 151 22.97 1.50 5.81
C LEU A 151 21.64 1.52 6.56
N LEU A 152 21.54 2.25 7.68
CA LEU A 152 20.32 2.26 8.49
C LEU A 152 19.12 2.84 7.72
N GLY A 153 19.36 3.94 6.98
CA GLY A 153 18.33 4.52 6.11
C GLY A 153 17.92 3.56 4.99
N PHE A 154 18.86 2.84 4.42
CA PHE A 154 18.61 1.85 3.38
C PHE A 154 17.78 0.67 3.90
N LEU A 155 18.12 0.12 5.08
CA LEU A 155 17.35 -0.95 5.74
C LEU A 155 15.92 -0.50 6.09
N ALA A 156 15.77 0.73 6.57
CA ALA A 156 14.45 1.29 6.86
C ALA A 156 13.61 1.47 5.59
N ASN A 157 14.21 1.95 4.49
CA ASN A 157 13.55 2.11 3.19
C ASN A 157 13.17 0.76 2.53
N ARG A 158 13.82 -0.34 2.96
CA ARG A 158 13.50 -1.71 2.54
C ARG A 158 12.61 -2.47 3.53
N ASN A 159 11.96 -1.76 4.46
CA ASN A 159 11.04 -2.32 5.43
C ASN A 159 11.64 -3.35 6.40
N ILE A 160 12.95 -3.39 6.54
CA ILE A 160 13.65 -4.25 7.50
C ILE A 160 13.64 -3.63 8.89
N LEU A 161 13.90 -2.33 8.99
CA LEU A 161 13.89 -1.58 10.24
C LEU A 161 12.66 -0.68 10.37
N PRO A 162 12.28 -0.29 11.61
CA PRO A 162 11.26 0.72 11.82
C PRO A 162 11.68 2.05 11.19
N LYS A 163 10.73 2.72 10.52
CA LYS A 163 10.91 4.08 10.01
C LYS A 163 9.97 4.97 10.80
N TYR A 164 10.51 5.91 11.54
CA TYR A 164 9.71 6.92 12.23
C TYR A 164 9.15 7.88 11.18
N GLY A 165 7.85 7.84 10.93
CA GLY A 165 7.16 8.71 9.98
C GLY A 165 6.57 8.01 8.75
N PHE A 166 6.26 6.71 8.85
CA PHE A 166 5.46 5.91 7.87
C PHE A 166 5.71 6.09 6.37
N PRO A 167 5.96 5.06 5.59
CA PRO A 167 5.00 4.07 5.11
C PRO A 167 5.46 2.63 5.31
N VAL A 168 4.51 1.69 5.31
CA VAL A 168 4.75 0.30 5.70
C VAL A 168 5.29 -0.57 4.55
N ASP A 169 4.89 -0.26 3.32
CA ASP A 169 5.32 -0.97 2.08
C ASP A 169 5.89 0.05 1.10
N THR A 170 7.12 0.50 1.37
CA THR A 170 7.77 1.52 0.53
C THR A 170 8.40 0.89 -0.71
N VAL A 171 8.09 1.44 -1.87
CA VAL A 171 8.71 1.12 -3.14
C VAL A 171 9.30 2.37 -3.80
N GLU A 172 10.30 2.18 -4.66
CA GLU A 172 11.05 3.26 -5.32
C GLU A 172 10.73 3.31 -6.82
N LEU A 173 10.63 4.52 -7.37
CA LEU A 173 10.80 4.75 -8.79
C LEU A 173 12.29 4.93 -9.07
N ARG A 174 12.93 3.97 -9.73
CA ARG A 174 14.37 3.96 -10.01
C ARG A 174 14.68 4.92 -11.15
N THR A 175 15.55 5.88 -10.89
CA THR A 175 15.93 6.97 -11.80
C THR A 175 17.43 7.01 -12.11
N ALA A 176 18.24 6.22 -11.41
CA ALA A 176 19.70 6.28 -11.50
C ALA A 176 20.26 5.93 -12.89
N HIS A 177 19.51 5.18 -13.71
CA HIS A 177 19.87 4.79 -15.08
C HIS A 177 19.49 5.81 -16.16
N CYS A 178 18.73 6.84 -15.80
CA CYS A 178 18.21 7.85 -16.74
C CYS A 178 19.28 8.84 -17.18
N ASP A 179 19.00 9.63 -18.22
CA ASP A 179 19.93 10.59 -18.83
C ASP A 179 20.12 11.90 -18.03
N SER A 180 19.52 12.00 -16.85
CA SER A 180 19.64 13.16 -15.96
C SER A 180 20.73 12.96 -14.90
N GLN A 181 21.53 14.01 -14.67
CA GLN A 181 22.51 14.01 -13.56
C GLN A 181 21.86 13.98 -12.16
N VAL A 182 20.61 14.42 -12.07
CA VAL A 182 19.85 14.43 -10.81
C VAL A 182 19.36 13.02 -10.47
N GLY A 183 19.13 12.16 -11.47
CA GLY A 183 18.53 10.84 -11.30
C GLY A 183 19.25 9.93 -10.33
N SER A 184 20.59 9.99 -10.27
CA SER A 184 21.38 9.19 -9.34
C SER A 184 21.32 9.68 -7.88
N ARG A 185 20.87 10.92 -7.65
CA ARG A 185 20.80 11.53 -6.31
C ARG A 185 19.39 11.58 -5.73
N LEU A 186 18.36 11.27 -6.55
CA LEU A 186 16.98 11.26 -6.11
C LEU A 186 16.60 9.92 -5.50
N GLU A 187 15.90 9.99 -4.39
CA GLU A 187 15.20 8.86 -3.79
C GLU A 187 13.69 9.11 -3.90
N LEU A 188 13.07 8.58 -4.95
CA LEU A 188 11.63 8.70 -5.18
C LEU A 188 10.92 7.48 -4.58
N SER A 189 10.79 7.48 -3.26
CA SER A 189 10.12 6.43 -2.50
C SER A 189 8.71 6.84 -2.11
N ARG A 190 7.74 5.92 -2.27
CA ARG A 190 6.34 6.07 -1.87
C ARG A 190 5.85 4.78 -1.24
N ASP A 191 4.82 4.91 -0.40
CA ASP A 191 4.00 3.76 -0.02
C ASP A 191 3.41 3.10 -1.26
N LEU A 192 3.34 1.76 -1.27
CA LEU A 192 2.87 1.01 -2.42
C LEU A 192 1.44 1.36 -2.81
N SER A 193 0.57 1.71 -1.84
CA SER A 193 -0.80 2.15 -2.09
C SER A 193 -0.88 3.43 -2.93
N VAL A 194 0.09 4.31 -2.76
CA VAL A 194 0.24 5.55 -3.53
C VAL A 194 1.03 5.30 -4.82
N ALA A 195 2.09 4.50 -4.71
CA ALA A 195 3.01 4.23 -5.82
C ALA A 195 2.34 3.54 -7.01
N ILE A 196 1.37 2.63 -6.79
CA ILE A 196 0.63 1.98 -7.88
C ILE A 196 -0.16 2.98 -8.75
N HIS A 197 -0.40 4.19 -8.24
CA HIS A 197 -1.03 5.29 -8.97
C HIS A 197 -0.01 6.31 -9.48
N GLU A 198 0.85 6.83 -8.58
CA GLU A 198 1.84 7.86 -8.96
C GLU A 198 2.91 7.33 -9.92
N TYR A 199 3.34 6.08 -9.76
CA TYR A 199 4.38 5.44 -10.56
C TYR A 199 3.82 4.41 -11.55
N ALA A 200 2.50 4.42 -11.78
CA ALA A 200 1.89 3.57 -12.80
C ALA A 200 2.58 3.76 -14.16
N PRO A 201 2.70 2.71 -14.98
CA PRO A 201 3.33 2.81 -16.29
C PRO A 201 2.72 3.92 -17.16
N GLY A 202 3.54 4.86 -17.60
CA GLY A 202 3.13 6.03 -18.37
C GLY A 202 2.80 7.28 -17.54
N SER A 203 2.68 7.17 -16.21
CA SER A 203 2.48 8.32 -15.33
C SER A 203 3.72 9.21 -15.27
N GLU A 204 3.51 10.50 -15.08
CA GLU A 204 4.54 11.53 -15.03
C GLU A 204 4.60 12.20 -13.66
N LEU A 205 5.79 12.57 -13.24
CA LEU A 205 6.02 13.36 -12.02
C LEU A 205 7.18 14.31 -12.18
N VAL A 206 7.15 15.42 -11.47
CA VAL A 206 8.24 16.39 -11.42
C VAL A 206 8.99 16.25 -10.10
N ALA A 207 10.29 16.02 -10.19
CA ALA A 207 11.18 15.98 -9.04
C ALA A 207 12.58 16.46 -9.42
N GLY A 208 13.24 17.26 -8.55
CA GLY A 208 14.56 17.81 -8.81
C GLY A 208 14.65 18.68 -10.08
N GLY A 209 13.55 19.35 -10.45
CA GLY A 209 13.48 20.18 -11.65
C GLY A 209 13.43 19.39 -12.98
N VAL A 210 13.16 18.09 -12.91
CA VAL A 210 13.10 17.18 -14.06
C VAL A 210 11.73 16.51 -14.11
N LEU A 211 11.19 16.34 -15.32
CA LEU A 211 9.98 15.56 -15.56
C LEU A 211 10.37 14.08 -15.78
N TRP A 212 9.93 13.23 -14.87
CA TRP A 212 10.13 11.79 -14.92
C TRP A 212 8.87 11.11 -15.44
N ARG A 213 9.05 10.08 -16.25
CA ARG A 213 7.96 9.23 -16.70
C ARG A 213 8.21 7.79 -16.28
N SER A 214 7.22 7.13 -15.72
CA SER A 214 7.33 5.70 -15.40
C SER A 214 7.28 4.87 -16.68
N ALA A 215 8.26 3.98 -16.87
CA ALA A 215 8.35 3.07 -18.01
C ALA A 215 7.99 1.62 -17.65
N GLY A 216 7.57 1.37 -16.41
CA GLY A 216 7.12 0.06 -15.99
C GLY A 216 7.51 -0.32 -14.58
N ILE A 217 7.40 -1.61 -14.30
CA ILE A 217 7.73 -2.19 -13.00
C ILE A 217 9.15 -2.74 -13.00
N TYR A 218 9.81 -2.67 -11.85
CA TYR A 218 11.13 -3.28 -11.70
C TYR A 218 11.00 -4.81 -11.60
N ARG A 219 11.81 -5.53 -12.41
CA ARG A 219 11.88 -6.98 -12.41
C ARG A 219 13.19 -7.46 -11.83
N LEU A 220 13.11 -8.23 -10.76
CA LEU A 220 14.28 -8.90 -10.21
C LEU A 220 14.45 -10.25 -10.92
N PRO A 221 15.63 -10.55 -11.51
CA PRO A 221 15.88 -11.84 -12.15
C PRO A 221 15.69 -13.01 -11.18
N GLY A 222 15.07 -14.08 -11.68
CA GLY A 222 14.78 -15.26 -10.87
C GLY A 222 13.60 -15.12 -9.89
N ARG A 223 12.95 -13.96 -9.87
CA ARG A 223 11.71 -13.75 -9.10
C ARG A 223 10.54 -13.53 -10.06
N GLU A 224 9.50 -14.31 -9.85
CA GLU A 224 8.25 -14.12 -10.57
C GLU A 224 7.44 -12.97 -9.97
N LEU A 225 6.62 -12.31 -10.80
CA LEU A 225 5.65 -11.34 -10.30
C LEU A 225 4.55 -12.08 -9.56
N ILE A 226 4.16 -11.57 -8.41
CA ILE A 226 2.91 -11.99 -7.78
C ILE A 226 1.77 -11.52 -8.67
N THR A 227 1.08 -12.47 -9.28
CA THR A 227 -0.09 -12.24 -10.15
C THR A 227 -1.29 -13.01 -9.63
N ARG A 228 -2.48 -12.45 -9.76
CA ARG A 228 -3.74 -13.12 -9.46
C ARG A 228 -4.80 -12.70 -10.45
N SER A 229 -5.68 -13.64 -10.78
CA SER A 229 -6.89 -13.34 -11.51
C SER A 229 -7.96 -12.78 -10.58
N TYR A 230 -8.73 -11.81 -11.06
CA TYR A 230 -9.84 -11.24 -10.33
C TYR A 230 -11.00 -10.87 -11.24
N THR A 231 -12.16 -10.73 -10.64
CA THR A 231 -13.35 -10.17 -11.28
C THR A 231 -14.13 -9.31 -10.30
N VAL A 232 -14.83 -8.32 -10.83
CA VAL A 232 -15.74 -7.45 -10.06
C VAL A 232 -17.13 -7.60 -10.68
N CYS A 233 -18.10 -8.02 -9.91
CA CYS A 233 -19.48 -8.18 -10.35
C CYS A 233 -20.05 -6.80 -10.77
N ARG A 234 -20.55 -6.66 -11.99
CA ARG A 234 -21.14 -5.41 -12.47
C ARG A 234 -22.41 -5.04 -11.72
N GLY A 235 -23.15 -6.03 -11.24
CA GLY A 235 -24.41 -5.82 -10.54
C GLY A 235 -24.23 -5.28 -9.11
N CYS A 236 -23.43 -5.98 -8.28
CA CYS A 236 -23.25 -5.64 -6.87
C CYS A 236 -21.85 -5.17 -6.49
N GLN A 237 -20.90 -5.16 -7.46
CA GLN A 237 -19.50 -4.80 -7.25
C GLN A 237 -18.73 -5.70 -6.27
N HIS A 238 -19.27 -6.87 -5.99
CA HIS A 238 -18.55 -7.87 -5.20
C HIS A 238 -17.27 -8.28 -5.91
N TYR A 239 -16.16 -8.14 -5.21
CA TYR A 239 -14.83 -8.51 -5.68
C TYR A 239 -14.52 -9.96 -5.37
N ARG A 240 -13.95 -10.67 -6.32
CA ARG A 240 -13.46 -12.05 -6.15
C ARG A 240 -12.08 -12.18 -6.79
N GLU A 241 -11.19 -12.90 -6.12
CA GLU A 241 -9.89 -13.28 -6.67
C GLU A 241 -9.66 -14.78 -6.53
N GLY A 242 -8.85 -15.35 -7.41
CA GLY A 242 -8.49 -16.76 -7.39
C GLY A 242 -7.42 -17.12 -8.43
N SER A 243 -7.02 -18.37 -8.46
CA SER A 243 -6.34 -18.99 -9.60
C SER A 243 -7.39 -19.23 -10.69
N GLN A 244 -7.10 -19.19 -11.91
CA GLN A 244 -7.81 -19.22 -13.18
C GLN A 244 -9.32 -19.62 -13.27
N ASP A 245 -9.89 -20.35 -12.33
CA ASP A 245 -11.28 -20.83 -12.35
C ASP A 245 -12.17 -20.07 -11.36
N LEU A 246 -12.55 -18.83 -11.74
CA LEU A 246 -13.57 -18.10 -10.99
C LEU A 246 -14.95 -18.63 -11.38
N GLU A 247 -15.77 -18.98 -10.37
CA GLU A 247 -17.12 -19.47 -10.60
C GLU A 247 -17.96 -18.55 -11.50
N PRO A 248 -18.80 -19.11 -12.39
CA PRO A 248 -19.54 -18.36 -13.39
C PRO A 248 -20.63 -17.45 -12.79
N ALA A 249 -21.00 -17.64 -11.51
CA ALA A 249 -21.98 -16.82 -10.81
C ALA A 249 -21.34 -15.99 -9.69
N CYS A 250 -21.87 -14.81 -9.44
CA CYS A 250 -21.45 -13.99 -8.32
C CYS A 250 -21.93 -14.61 -7.00
N THR A 251 -20.99 -14.88 -6.09
CA THR A 251 -21.29 -15.50 -4.79
C THR A 251 -22.11 -14.60 -3.86
N ALA A 252 -22.13 -13.28 -4.10
CA ALA A 252 -22.91 -12.33 -3.29
C ALA A 252 -24.34 -12.12 -3.80
N CYS A 253 -24.58 -11.99 -5.11
CA CYS A 253 -25.90 -11.67 -5.65
C CYS A 253 -26.49 -12.73 -6.57
N GLY A 254 -25.78 -13.86 -6.80
CA GLY A 254 -26.22 -14.97 -7.64
C GLY A 254 -26.29 -14.68 -9.15
N ARG A 255 -26.04 -13.44 -9.59
CA ARG A 255 -26.06 -13.08 -11.01
C ARG A 255 -24.89 -13.74 -11.75
N PRO A 256 -25.03 -14.05 -13.05
CA PRO A 256 -23.93 -14.50 -13.86
C PRO A 256 -22.75 -13.53 -13.73
N ALA A 257 -21.53 -14.06 -13.71
CA ALA A 257 -20.33 -13.22 -13.73
C ALA A 257 -20.18 -12.64 -15.13
N ASP A 258 -20.70 -11.46 -15.35
CA ASP A 258 -20.70 -10.73 -16.62
C ASP A 258 -19.49 -9.78 -16.77
N GLY A 259 -18.66 -9.71 -15.72
CA GLY A 259 -17.41 -8.96 -15.73
C GLY A 259 -16.27 -9.77 -16.34
N PRO A 260 -15.34 -9.14 -17.09
CA PRO A 260 -14.16 -9.83 -17.59
C PRO A 260 -13.29 -10.31 -16.43
N VAL A 261 -12.74 -11.51 -16.55
CA VAL A 261 -11.65 -11.97 -15.69
C VAL A 261 -10.41 -11.19 -16.10
N ARG A 262 -9.81 -10.49 -15.13
CA ARG A 262 -8.62 -9.66 -15.30
C ARG A 262 -7.49 -10.21 -14.45
N GLU A 263 -6.26 -9.85 -14.77
CA GLU A 263 -5.10 -10.10 -13.92
C GLU A 263 -4.63 -8.81 -13.25
N TYR A 264 -4.13 -8.93 -12.03
CA TYR A 264 -3.30 -7.90 -11.43
C TYR A 264 -1.91 -8.44 -11.09
N CYS A 265 -0.95 -7.53 -10.95
CA CYS A 265 0.35 -7.83 -10.36
C CYS A 265 0.68 -6.85 -9.24
N VAL A 266 1.48 -7.34 -8.28
CA VAL A 266 2.00 -6.52 -7.17
C VAL A 266 3.42 -6.09 -7.50
N PRO A 267 3.72 -4.78 -7.64
CA PRO A 267 5.06 -4.28 -7.95
C PRO A 267 5.92 -4.19 -6.68
N GLU A 268 6.20 -5.32 -6.03
CA GLU A 268 6.94 -5.41 -4.76
C GLU A 268 8.32 -4.78 -4.80
N PHE A 269 8.98 -4.84 -5.97
CA PHE A 269 10.33 -4.31 -6.16
C PHE A 269 10.35 -2.88 -6.70
N GLY A 270 9.18 -2.25 -6.84
CA GLY A 270 9.01 -0.88 -7.31
C GLY A 270 8.96 -0.74 -8.82
N PHE A 271 9.34 0.44 -9.28
CA PHE A 271 9.13 0.91 -10.64
C PHE A 271 10.44 1.39 -11.28
N VAL A 272 10.42 1.53 -12.60
CA VAL A 272 11.57 2.00 -13.39
C VAL A 272 11.13 3.19 -14.23
N ALA A 273 11.89 4.29 -14.17
CA ALA A 273 11.64 5.46 -14.99
C ALA A 273 12.10 5.23 -16.45
N ASP A 274 11.52 5.99 -17.38
CA ASP A 274 12.00 6.05 -18.77
C ASP A 274 13.46 6.57 -18.77
N PRO A 275 14.37 5.94 -19.53
CA PRO A 275 15.74 6.43 -19.65
C PRO A 275 15.85 7.89 -20.11
N ARG A 276 14.86 8.36 -20.87
CA ARG A 276 14.79 9.75 -21.34
C ARG A 276 13.96 10.58 -20.37
N THR A 277 14.52 11.69 -19.95
CA THR A 277 13.86 12.64 -19.07
C THR A 277 13.30 13.81 -19.85
N GLY A 278 12.25 14.45 -19.30
CA GLY A 278 11.64 15.67 -19.86
C GLY A 278 11.97 16.91 -19.04
N LYS A 279 11.57 18.06 -19.60
CA LYS A 279 11.54 19.33 -18.86
C LYS A 279 10.13 19.55 -18.33
N PRO A 280 9.98 20.03 -17.08
CA PRO A 280 8.68 20.43 -16.57
C PRO A 280 8.07 21.51 -17.48
N GLY A 281 6.80 21.33 -17.85
CA GLY A 281 6.03 22.28 -18.64
C GLY A 281 5.00 23.02 -17.79
N SER A 282 4.15 23.82 -18.46
CA SER A 282 3.00 24.49 -17.83
C SER A 282 1.79 23.58 -17.64
N VAL A 283 1.79 22.40 -18.28
CA VAL A 283 0.71 21.41 -18.14
C VAL A 283 1.01 20.51 -16.97
N PRO A 284 0.03 20.22 -16.08
CA PRO A 284 0.22 19.29 -14.99
C PRO A 284 0.66 17.90 -15.49
N PRO A 285 1.54 17.20 -14.75
CA PRO A 285 1.97 15.84 -15.10
C PRO A 285 0.77 14.90 -15.25
N GLN A 286 0.82 14.03 -16.27
CA GLN A 286 -0.22 13.02 -16.48
C GLN A 286 -0.18 11.98 -15.35
N ARG A 287 -1.34 11.73 -14.72
CA ARG A 287 -1.50 10.74 -13.67
C ARG A 287 -2.66 9.81 -13.99
N SER A 288 -2.54 8.56 -13.56
CA SER A 288 -3.60 7.57 -13.67
C SER A 288 -4.16 7.27 -12.27
N TRP A 289 -5.34 7.84 -11.98
CA TRP A 289 -6.00 7.67 -10.67
C TRP A 289 -7.18 6.70 -10.71
N ASN A 290 -7.36 5.97 -11.81
CA ASN A 290 -8.44 5.01 -11.91
C ASN A 290 -8.12 3.76 -11.09
N GLY A 291 -8.83 3.57 -10.01
CA GLY A 291 -8.68 2.43 -9.15
C GLY A 291 -9.71 2.41 -8.03
N ALA A 292 -9.84 1.27 -7.40
CA ALA A 292 -10.74 1.08 -6.27
C ALA A 292 -10.09 0.19 -5.21
N VAL A 293 -10.50 0.40 -3.97
CA VAL A 293 -10.22 -0.55 -2.89
C VAL A 293 -11.37 -1.56 -2.85
N HIS A 294 -11.02 -2.83 -2.74
CA HIS A 294 -11.98 -3.91 -2.62
C HIS A 294 -11.69 -4.76 -1.38
N VAL A 295 -12.76 -5.30 -0.80
CA VAL A 295 -12.68 -6.22 0.33
C VAL A 295 -12.46 -7.63 -0.21
N VAL A 296 -11.37 -8.26 0.16
CA VAL A 296 -11.05 -9.65 -0.17
C VAL A 296 -11.61 -10.59 0.90
N SER A 297 -11.41 -10.23 2.19
CA SER A 297 -11.99 -10.95 3.32
C SER A 297 -12.17 -10.02 4.52
N LEU A 298 -13.20 -10.30 5.31
CA LEU A 298 -13.51 -9.53 6.52
C LEU A 298 -12.71 -9.99 7.76
N GLY A 299 -11.81 -10.99 7.60
CA GLY A 299 -11.14 -11.63 8.74
C GLY A 299 -12.02 -12.68 9.42
N THR A 300 -11.49 -13.29 10.48
CA THR A 300 -12.14 -14.44 11.17
C THR A 300 -12.70 -14.12 12.55
N GLU A 301 -12.24 -13.05 13.18
CA GLU A 301 -12.65 -12.65 14.54
C GLU A 301 -13.34 -11.29 14.48
N LEU A 302 -14.67 -11.29 14.40
CA LEU A 302 -15.48 -10.09 14.37
C LEU A 302 -16.25 -9.94 15.69
N ALA A 303 -15.94 -8.87 16.44
CA ALA A 303 -16.74 -8.47 17.58
C ALA A 303 -18.01 -7.77 17.08
N GLU A 304 -19.17 -8.20 17.55
CA GLU A 304 -20.45 -7.59 17.21
C GLU A 304 -20.87 -6.55 18.26
N THR A 305 -21.30 -5.39 17.80
CA THR A 305 -21.91 -4.35 18.61
C THR A 305 -23.17 -3.86 17.89
N ARG A 306 -24.27 -3.77 18.63
CA ARG A 306 -25.56 -3.33 18.10
C ARG A 306 -25.93 -1.97 18.67
N TRP A 307 -26.39 -1.09 17.80
CA TRP A 307 -26.88 0.25 18.12
C TRP A 307 -28.33 0.41 17.70
N GLN A 308 -29.11 1.13 18.49
CA GLN A 308 -30.52 1.41 18.21
C GLN A 308 -30.80 2.90 18.40
N ALA A 309 -31.49 3.49 17.45
CA ALA A 309 -31.97 4.86 17.53
C ALA A 309 -33.38 4.92 18.14
N PRO A 310 -33.77 6.06 18.73
CA PRO A 310 -35.15 6.28 19.21
C PRO A 310 -36.20 6.15 18.11
N THR A 311 -35.84 6.39 16.86
CA THR A 311 -36.69 6.21 15.67
C THR A 311 -37.01 4.75 15.34
N GLY A 312 -36.31 3.80 15.97
CA GLY A 312 -36.37 2.39 15.65
C GLY A 312 -35.28 1.92 14.66
N ALA A 313 -34.52 2.83 14.03
CA ALA A 313 -33.43 2.46 13.14
C ALA A 313 -32.33 1.70 13.88
N LEU A 314 -31.67 0.75 13.18
CA LEU A 314 -30.68 -0.14 13.77
C LEU A 314 -29.37 -0.04 13.02
N ALA A 315 -28.27 -0.20 13.75
CA ALA A 315 -26.94 -0.35 13.18
C ALA A 315 -26.20 -1.53 13.83
N TRP A 316 -25.67 -2.42 13.01
CA TRP A 316 -24.84 -3.54 13.43
C TRP A 316 -23.40 -3.29 13.01
N CYS A 317 -22.53 -3.23 13.98
CA CYS A 317 -21.09 -3.08 13.81
C CYS A 317 -20.41 -4.43 14.03
N HIS A 318 -19.76 -4.96 12.99
CA HIS A 318 -18.90 -6.12 13.10
C HIS A 318 -17.48 -5.64 12.87
N SER A 319 -16.74 -5.50 13.95
CA SER A 319 -15.37 -4.97 13.93
C SER A 319 -14.35 -6.06 14.18
N GLY A 320 -13.25 -6.04 13.45
CA GLY A 320 -12.19 -7.02 13.59
C GLY A 320 -10.86 -6.52 13.06
N THR A 321 -9.84 -7.25 13.43
CA THR A 321 -8.49 -7.08 12.90
C THR A 321 -8.24 -8.06 11.75
N ARG A 322 -7.23 -7.80 10.89
CA ARG A 322 -6.81 -8.70 9.82
C ARG A 322 -7.83 -8.87 8.67
N GLY A 323 -8.68 -7.88 8.44
CA GLY A 323 -9.41 -7.80 7.19
C GLY A 323 -8.46 -7.60 6.02
N ARG A 324 -8.60 -8.39 4.97
CA ARG A 324 -7.74 -8.30 3.78
C ARG A 324 -8.39 -7.44 2.71
N LEU A 325 -7.65 -6.44 2.28
CA LEU A 325 -8.05 -5.50 1.24
C LEU A 325 -7.10 -5.58 0.04
N VAL A 326 -7.60 -5.19 -1.11
CA VAL A 326 -6.81 -4.95 -2.32
C VAL A 326 -7.11 -3.56 -2.86
N SER A 327 -6.08 -2.73 -3.01
CA SER A 327 -6.15 -1.49 -3.77
C SER A 327 -5.68 -1.76 -5.19
N LEU A 328 -6.50 -1.42 -6.18
CA LEU A 328 -6.21 -1.64 -7.59
C LEU A 328 -5.96 -0.29 -8.31
N ALA A 329 -4.96 -0.24 -9.17
CA ALA A 329 -4.81 0.77 -10.21
C ALA A 329 -5.08 0.11 -11.55
N GLU A 330 -6.23 0.42 -12.13
CA GLU A 330 -6.74 -0.24 -13.34
C GLU A 330 -6.39 0.46 -14.64
N GLY A 331 -5.58 1.52 -14.57
CA GLY A 331 -5.15 2.28 -15.74
C GLY A 331 -6.27 3.11 -16.39
N PRO A 332 -5.96 3.81 -17.49
CA PRO A 332 -6.94 4.64 -18.19
C PRO A 332 -8.13 3.82 -18.65
N GLY A 333 -9.35 4.29 -18.33
CA GLY A 333 -10.60 3.63 -18.71
C GLY A 333 -10.79 2.23 -18.11
N GLY A 334 -10.06 1.86 -17.06
CA GLY A 334 -10.16 0.54 -16.42
C GLY A 334 -9.65 -0.62 -17.28
N SER A 335 -8.82 -0.35 -18.28
CA SER A 335 -8.33 -1.36 -19.22
C SER A 335 -6.97 -1.96 -18.86
N GLY A 336 -6.41 -1.61 -17.69
CA GLY A 336 -5.12 -2.09 -17.23
C GLY A 336 -3.93 -1.43 -17.92
N PHE A 337 -2.76 -1.98 -17.66
CA PHE A 337 -1.48 -1.60 -18.26
C PHE A 337 -0.93 -2.80 -19.04
N LEU A 338 -0.27 -2.53 -20.15
CA LEU A 338 0.56 -3.54 -20.82
C LEU A 338 1.86 -3.68 -20.04
N ILE A 339 2.20 -4.87 -19.57
CA ILE A 339 3.41 -5.15 -18.78
C ILE A 339 4.14 -6.34 -19.40
N CYS A 340 5.44 -6.16 -19.61
CA CYS A 340 6.31 -7.22 -20.13
C CYS A 340 6.71 -8.20 -19.02
N ASP A 341 6.49 -9.49 -19.25
CA ASP A 341 6.88 -10.54 -18.31
C ASP A 341 8.41 -10.66 -18.13
N TRP A 342 9.21 -10.28 -19.13
CA TRP A 342 10.66 -10.41 -19.07
C TRP A 342 11.35 -9.20 -18.46
N CYS A 343 11.09 -8.00 -18.98
CA CYS A 343 11.84 -6.81 -18.58
C CYS A 343 11.07 -5.82 -17.71
N GLY A 344 9.79 -6.06 -17.45
CA GLY A 344 8.94 -5.17 -16.67
C GLY A 344 8.52 -3.87 -17.38
N TRP A 345 8.95 -3.67 -18.65
CA TRP A 345 8.45 -2.52 -19.41
C TRP A 345 6.93 -2.47 -19.33
N GLY A 346 6.40 -1.27 -19.16
CA GLY A 346 4.97 -1.07 -19.10
C GLY A 346 4.54 0.24 -19.74
N GLY A 347 3.30 0.25 -20.19
CA GLY A 347 2.65 1.43 -20.76
C GLY A 347 1.14 1.35 -20.58
N PRO A 348 0.46 2.51 -20.69
CA PRO A 348 -0.99 2.54 -20.69
C PRO A 348 -1.53 1.75 -21.88
N ASN A 349 -2.70 1.16 -21.65
CA ASN A 349 -3.36 0.41 -22.70
C ASN A 349 -4.09 1.35 -23.67
N HIS A 350 -3.60 1.43 -24.89
CA HIS A 350 -4.24 2.15 -26.00
C HIS A 350 -4.84 1.21 -27.04
N GLY A 351 -5.17 -0.04 -26.66
CA GLY A 351 -5.84 -1.01 -27.51
C GLY A 351 -4.92 -1.83 -28.41
N ARG A 352 -3.69 -1.39 -28.70
CA ARG A 352 -2.73 -2.13 -29.53
C ARG A 352 -1.40 -2.29 -28.82
N ALA A 353 -0.99 -3.53 -28.61
CA ALA A 353 0.33 -3.83 -28.06
C ALA A 353 1.43 -3.56 -29.10
N PRO A 354 2.55 -2.91 -28.72
CA PRO A 354 3.70 -2.77 -29.59
C PRO A 354 4.33 -4.14 -29.86
N ARG A 355 4.85 -4.33 -31.08
CA ARG A 355 5.53 -5.58 -31.46
C ARG A 355 6.87 -5.78 -30.74
N SER A 356 7.52 -4.69 -30.36
CA SER A 356 8.77 -4.68 -29.61
C SER A 356 8.82 -3.45 -28.72
N HIS A 357 9.56 -3.53 -27.64
CA HIS A 357 9.79 -2.44 -26.73
C HIS A 357 11.25 -2.45 -26.25
N VAL A 358 11.68 -1.39 -25.58
CA VAL A 358 13.02 -1.28 -25.05
C VAL A 358 12.98 -1.59 -23.55
N ASN A 359 13.85 -2.47 -23.09
CA ASN A 359 14.06 -2.69 -21.65
C ASN A 359 14.47 -1.37 -20.99
N PRO A 360 13.67 -0.81 -20.08
CA PRO A 360 13.92 0.54 -19.57
C PRO A 360 15.21 0.64 -18.76
N LEU A 361 15.60 -0.45 -18.07
CA LEU A 361 16.81 -0.47 -17.25
C LEU A 361 18.08 -0.70 -18.09
N ARG A 362 18.03 -1.64 -19.05
CA ARG A 362 19.17 -2.05 -19.87
C ARG A 362 19.33 -1.26 -21.16
N GLY A 363 18.27 -0.61 -21.65
CA GLY A 363 18.28 0.12 -22.91
C GLY A 363 18.37 -0.77 -24.16
N LYS A 364 18.17 -2.10 -24.04
CA LYS A 364 18.22 -3.07 -25.15
C LYS A 364 16.80 -3.41 -25.64
N PRO A 365 16.62 -3.71 -26.94
CA PRO A 365 15.33 -4.21 -27.45
C PRO A 365 14.88 -5.45 -26.69
N CYS A 366 13.58 -5.56 -26.47
CA CYS A 366 12.95 -6.71 -25.84
C CYS A 366 11.69 -7.13 -26.63
N THR A 367 11.55 -8.43 -26.84
CA THR A 367 10.40 -9.04 -27.50
C THR A 367 9.58 -9.92 -26.55
N GLY A 368 9.80 -9.74 -25.22
CA GLY A 368 9.09 -10.46 -24.18
C GLY A 368 7.58 -10.27 -24.27
N PRO A 369 6.79 -11.26 -23.84
CA PRO A 369 5.35 -11.21 -23.93
C PRO A 369 4.79 -10.06 -23.10
N LEU A 370 3.86 -9.32 -23.70
CA LEU A 370 3.12 -8.26 -23.04
C LEU A 370 1.78 -8.79 -22.58
N ARG A 371 1.47 -8.56 -21.31
CA ARG A 371 0.19 -8.94 -20.71
C ARG A 371 -0.52 -7.72 -20.13
N TRP A 372 -1.83 -7.77 -20.19
CA TRP A 372 -2.69 -6.74 -19.64
C TRP A 372 -2.92 -7.02 -18.16
N ARG A 373 -2.45 -6.11 -17.32
CA ARG A 373 -2.57 -6.24 -15.88
C ARG A 373 -2.92 -4.92 -15.22
N SER A 374 -3.71 -5.01 -14.18
CA SER A 374 -3.83 -3.94 -13.19
C SER A 374 -2.63 -4.00 -12.23
N LEU A 375 -2.30 -2.90 -11.60
CA LEU A 375 -1.38 -2.90 -10.46
C LEU A 375 -2.18 -3.06 -9.18
N ALA A 376 -1.63 -3.78 -8.20
CA ALA A 376 -2.30 -4.00 -6.93
C ALA A 376 -1.38 -3.77 -5.74
N HIS A 377 -1.99 -3.30 -4.65
CA HIS A 377 -1.45 -3.38 -3.30
C HIS A 377 -2.42 -4.16 -2.43
N THR A 378 -1.96 -5.28 -1.88
CA THR A 378 -2.74 -6.13 -0.97
C THR A 378 -2.24 -5.97 0.45
N TYR A 379 -3.12 -5.73 1.40
CA TYR A 379 -2.73 -5.54 2.79
C TYR A 379 -3.82 -6.01 3.75
N GLU A 380 -3.41 -6.34 4.97
CA GLU A 380 -4.32 -6.61 6.08
C GLU A 380 -4.42 -5.36 6.95
N THR A 381 -5.63 -5.09 7.48
CA THR A 381 -5.88 -3.92 8.33
C THR A 381 -7.06 -4.17 9.26
N ASP A 382 -7.31 -3.21 10.17
CA ASP A 382 -8.53 -3.19 10.97
C ASP A 382 -9.72 -2.82 10.10
N ILE A 383 -10.83 -3.52 10.30
CA ILE A 383 -12.08 -3.32 9.54
C ILE A 383 -13.28 -3.16 10.47
N LEU A 384 -14.26 -2.44 9.97
CA LEU A 384 -15.60 -2.33 10.53
C LEU A 384 -16.61 -2.58 9.42
N ARG A 385 -17.32 -3.70 9.46
CA ARG A 385 -18.51 -3.91 8.65
C ARG A 385 -19.69 -3.26 9.36
N LEU A 386 -20.34 -2.31 8.71
CA LEU A 386 -21.49 -1.59 9.20
C LEU A 386 -22.72 -1.92 8.36
N ARG A 387 -23.71 -2.54 8.95
CA ARG A 387 -25.05 -2.73 8.38
C ARG A 387 -26.00 -1.72 9.00
N LEU A 388 -26.78 -1.08 8.17
CA LEU A 388 -27.77 -0.10 8.60
C LEU A 388 -29.15 -0.56 8.16
N ASP A 389 -30.11 -0.51 9.07
CA ASP A 389 -31.55 -0.63 8.80
C ASP A 389 -32.15 0.74 9.08
N ALA A 390 -32.22 1.53 8.03
CA ALA A 390 -32.65 2.91 8.05
C ALA A 390 -33.31 3.27 6.71
N PRO A 391 -34.31 4.15 6.69
CA PRO A 391 -34.95 4.61 5.46
C PRO A 391 -33.94 5.36 4.57
N GLY A 392 -34.13 5.28 3.24
CA GLY A 392 -33.33 6.03 2.29
C GLY A 392 -32.00 5.36 1.93
N LEU A 393 -31.93 4.02 1.99
CA LEU A 393 -30.78 3.20 1.60
C LEU A 393 -31.13 2.21 0.47
N ASP A 394 -31.95 2.64 -0.48
CA ASP A 394 -32.46 1.79 -1.56
C ASP A 394 -31.51 1.70 -2.76
N THR A 395 -30.68 2.73 -2.96
CA THR A 395 -29.80 2.85 -4.10
C THR A 395 -28.33 2.90 -3.69
N ARG A 396 -27.45 2.53 -4.62
CA ARG A 396 -26.01 2.60 -4.39
C ARG A 396 -25.51 4.04 -4.18
N ALA A 397 -26.09 5.02 -4.85
CA ALA A 397 -25.79 6.43 -4.66
C ALA A 397 -26.04 6.88 -3.21
N GLN A 398 -27.15 6.45 -2.62
CA GLN A 398 -27.45 6.70 -1.21
C GLN A 398 -26.44 6.04 -0.27
N TRP A 399 -26.03 4.79 -0.54
CA TRP A 399 -24.98 4.13 0.23
C TRP A 399 -23.64 4.86 0.12
N HIS A 400 -23.23 5.34 -1.06
CA HIS A 400 -22.02 6.17 -1.20
C HIS A 400 -22.14 7.47 -0.43
N THR A 401 -23.31 8.12 -0.50
CA THR A 401 -23.59 9.36 0.23
C THR A 401 -23.41 9.18 1.73
N VAL A 402 -24.02 8.14 2.30
CA VAL A 402 -23.91 7.84 3.74
C VAL A 402 -22.48 7.41 4.12
N LEU A 403 -21.82 6.64 3.28
CA LEU A 403 -20.42 6.27 3.49
C LEU A 403 -19.53 7.50 3.70
N TYR A 404 -19.60 8.46 2.77
CA TYR A 404 -18.74 9.64 2.85
C TYR A 404 -19.17 10.59 3.96
N ALA A 405 -20.46 10.69 4.27
CA ALA A 405 -20.94 11.43 5.42
C ALA A 405 -20.40 10.87 6.75
N LEU A 406 -20.42 9.55 6.92
CA LEU A 406 -19.89 8.88 8.11
C LEU A 406 -18.37 9.00 8.23
N LEU A 407 -17.62 8.91 7.12
CA LEU A 407 -16.18 9.09 7.12
C LEU A 407 -15.78 10.52 7.52
N GLU A 408 -16.48 11.53 6.99
CA GLU A 408 -16.25 12.93 7.38
C GLU A 408 -16.67 13.17 8.84
N GLY A 409 -17.84 12.62 9.25
CA GLY A 409 -18.31 12.73 10.63
C GLY A 409 -17.39 12.03 11.64
N ALA A 410 -16.85 10.87 11.30
CA ALA A 410 -15.89 10.17 12.14
C ALA A 410 -14.58 10.95 12.26
N ALA A 411 -14.07 11.49 11.14
CA ALA A 411 -12.86 12.30 11.15
C ALA A 411 -13.02 13.53 12.06
N GLU A 412 -14.12 14.25 11.95
CA GLU A 412 -14.39 15.44 12.74
C GLU A 412 -14.74 15.13 14.19
N GLY A 413 -15.70 14.21 14.40
CA GLY A 413 -16.26 13.92 15.73
C GLY A 413 -15.31 13.15 16.64
N LEU A 414 -14.43 12.35 16.07
CA LEU A 414 -13.47 11.52 16.81
C LEU A 414 -12.04 12.04 16.68
N GLU A 415 -11.81 13.19 16.02
CA GLU A 415 -10.47 13.74 15.79
C GLU A 415 -9.51 12.72 15.16
N ILE A 416 -10.00 11.98 14.17
CA ILE A 416 -9.22 11.03 13.36
C ILE A 416 -8.79 11.76 12.08
N SER A 417 -7.54 11.61 11.67
CA SER A 417 -7.13 12.14 10.37
C SER A 417 -7.98 11.51 9.26
N ARG A 418 -8.55 12.32 8.38
CA ARG A 418 -9.41 11.82 7.28
C ARG A 418 -8.66 10.84 6.36
N GLY A 419 -7.36 11.02 6.22
CA GLY A 419 -6.49 10.13 5.45
C GLY A 419 -6.25 8.77 6.09
N ASP A 420 -6.51 8.61 7.38
CA ASP A 420 -6.25 7.38 8.12
C ASP A 420 -7.40 6.38 8.04
N ILE A 421 -8.57 6.81 7.56
CA ILE A 421 -9.75 5.98 7.40
C ILE A 421 -10.26 5.98 5.96
N GLY A 422 -10.62 4.82 5.48
CA GLY A 422 -11.26 4.59 4.19
C GLY A 422 -12.56 3.81 4.32
N GLY A 423 -13.27 3.68 3.23
CA GLY A 423 -14.48 2.88 3.24
C GLY A 423 -14.97 2.54 1.84
N VAL A 424 -15.74 1.48 1.75
CA VAL A 424 -16.38 1.00 0.52
C VAL A 424 -17.80 0.52 0.78
N VAL A 425 -18.65 0.65 -0.22
CA VAL A 425 -19.95 -0.03 -0.23
C VAL A 425 -19.70 -1.50 -0.57
N HIS A 426 -20.16 -2.40 0.28
CA HIS A 426 -19.91 -3.83 0.19
C HIS A 426 -21.23 -4.61 0.14
N ALA A 427 -21.33 -5.52 -0.83
CA ALA A 427 -22.44 -6.47 -0.88
C ALA A 427 -22.11 -7.71 -0.03
N GLY A 428 -22.96 -8.01 0.93
CA GLY A 428 -22.86 -9.23 1.73
C GLY A 428 -23.20 -10.48 0.92
N ALA A 429 -22.82 -11.66 1.42
CA ALA A 429 -23.17 -12.94 0.82
C ALA A 429 -24.67 -13.23 0.80
N ASP A 430 -25.44 -12.51 1.62
CA ASP A 430 -26.89 -12.53 1.69
C ASP A 430 -27.56 -11.55 0.69
N GLY A 431 -26.77 -10.92 -0.18
CA GLY A 431 -27.24 -9.89 -1.13
C GLY A 431 -27.54 -8.53 -0.50
N SER A 432 -27.43 -8.39 0.83
CA SER A 432 -27.63 -7.10 1.51
C SER A 432 -26.47 -6.16 1.23
N SER A 433 -26.76 -4.88 1.01
CA SER A 433 -25.74 -3.84 0.96
C SER A 433 -25.36 -3.40 2.37
N GLY A 434 -24.11 -2.98 2.51
CA GLY A 434 -23.59 -2.40 3.75
C GLY A 434 -22.31 -1.62 3.47
N LEU A 435 -21.71 -1.11 4.52
CA LEU A 435 -20.44 -0.38 4.44
C LEU A 435 -19.32 -1.22 5.06
N VAL A 436 -18.15 -1.16 4.49
CA VAL A 436 -16.93 -1.61 5.16
C VAL A 436 -16.01 -0.41 5.30
N LEU A 437 -15.80 0.03 6.53
CA LEU A 437 -14.81 1.03 6.88
C LEU A 437 -13.51 0.30 7.26
N PHE A 438 -12.38 0.92 6.98
CA PHE A 438 -11.06 0.31 7.25
C PHE A 438 -10.02 1.38 7.54
N ASP A 439 -9.01 0.99 8.31
CA ASP A 439 -7.83 1.81 8.48
C ASP A 439 -6.99 1.74 7.21
N THR A 440 -6.54 2.88 6.70
CA THR A 440 -5.72 2.94 5.48
C THR A 440 -4.30 2.44 5.71
N VAL A 441 -3.88 2.40 6.98
CA VAL A 441 -2.56 1.92 7.38
C VAL A 441 -2.55 0.38 7.41
N PRO A 442 -1.64 -0.28 6.68
CA PRO A 442 -1.46 -1.72 6.77
C PRO A 442 -1.14 -2.16 8.21
N GLY A 443 -1.87 -3.17 8.69
CA GLY A 443 -1.81 -3.65 10.06
C GLY A 443 -2.80 -2.98 11.00
N GLY A 444 -3.50 -1.95 10.56
CA GLY A 444 -4.49 -1.20 11.33
C GLY A 444 -3.89 -0.14 12.25
N ALA A 445 -4.69 0.86 12.58
CA ALA A 445 -4.40 1.91 13.54
C ALA A 445 -5.47 1.99 14.65
N GLY A 446 -6.45 1.08 14.65
CA GLY A 446 -7.54 1.03 15.61
C GLY A 446 -8.61 2.12 15.43
N SER A 447 -8.51 2.94 14.36
CA SER A 447 -9.44 4.04 14.12
C SER A 447 -10.86 3.54 13.88
N VAL A 448 -11.02 2.51 13.04
CA VAL A 448 -12.35 1.95 12.77
C VAL A 448 -12.90 1.13 13.93
N LEU A 449 -12.06 0.56 14.77
CA LEU A 449 -12.48 -0.09 16.03
C LEU A 449 -13.04 0.95 17.00
N ARG A 450 -12.43 2.14 17.04
CA ARG A 450 -12.94 3.27 17.82
C ARG A 450 -14.27 3.76 17.25
N ILE A 451 -14.43 3.87 15.93
CA ILE A 451 -15.72 4.21 15.30
C ILE A 451 -16.82 3.21 15.74
N ALA A 452 -16.51 1.91 15.75
CA ALA A 452 -17.49 0.89 16.16
C ALA A 452 -17.99 1.09 17.59
N SER A 453 -17.12 1.55 18.51
CA SER A 453 -17.47 1.78 19.93
C SER A 453 -18.09 3.16 20.21
N THR A 454 -18.03 4.10 19.25
CA THR A 454 -18.53 5.48 19.41
C THR A 454 -19.28 5.94 18.15
N LEU A 455 -20.07 5.03 17.56
CA LEU A 455 -20.80 5.30 16.31
C LEU A 455 -21.78 6.49 16.45
N ASP A 456 -22.39 6.67 17.61
CA ASP A 456 -23.26 7.79 17.94
C ASP A 456 -22.58 9.15 17.74
N GLN A 457 -21.31 9.28 18.14
CA GLN A 457 -20.51 10.50 17.98
C GLN A 457 -20.21 10.77 16.51
N ALA A 458 -19.86 9.74 15.75
CA ALA A 458 -19.59 9.85 14.31
C ALA A 458 -20.87 10.27 13.54
N VAL A 459 -22.03 9.66 13.85
CA VAL A 459 -23.32 10.02 13.25
C VAL A 459 -23.72 11.44 13.61
N ALA A 460 -23.60 11.84 14.88
CA ALA A 460 -23.93 13.19 15.32
C ALA A 460 -23.05 14.25 14.65
N ALA A 461 -21.76 14.00 14.48
CA ALA A 461 -20.85 14.90 13.78
C ALA A 461 -21.19 14.97 12.28
N ALA A 462 -21.45 13.83 11.63
CA ALA A 462 -21.88 13.79 10.24
C ALA A 462 -23.16 14.60 10.01
N LEU A 463 -24.16 14.44 10.88
CA LEU A 463 -25.42 15.16 10.79
C LEU A 463 -25.21 16.68 10.94
N ARG A 464 -24.41 17.12 11.92
CA ARG A 464 -24.08 18.54 12.07
C ARG A 464 -23.39 19.10 10.82
N ARG A 465 -22.37 18.41 10.29
CA ARG A 465 -21.61 18.85 9.12
C ARG A 465 -22.48 18.98 7.88
N VAL A 466 -23.29 17.97 7.60
CA VAL A 466 -24.19 17.97 6.43
C VAL A 466 -25.33 18.96 6.61
N GLY A 467 -25.88 19.08 7.83
CA GLY A 467 -26.97 20.00 8.14
C GLY A 467 -26.57 21.46 8.08
N ALA A 468 -25.36 21.81 8.54
CA ALA A 468 -24.86 23.17 8.55
C ALA A 468 -24.37 23.68 7.18
N CYS A 469 -24.33 22.85 6.14
CA CYS A 469 -23.83 23.24 4.83
C CYS A 469 -24.89 24.01 4.03
N ASP A 470 -24.48 25.09 3.36
CA ASP A 470 -25.34 25.97 2.57
C ASP A 470 -25.51 25.55 1.10
N CYS A 471 -24.83 24.49 0.64
CA CYS A 471 -25.03 24.00 -0.73
C CYS A 471 -26.43 23.38 -0.92
N GLY A 472 -26.88 23.27 -2.17
CA GLY A 472 -28.23 22.73 -2.47
C GLY A 472 -28.46 21.33 -1.91
N LEU A 473 -29.73 21.00 -1.57
CA LEU A 473 -30.09 19.72 -0.96
C LEU A 473 -29.84 18.52 -1.89
N GLU A 474 -30.07 18.69 -3.19
CA GLU A 474 -29.90 17.64 -4.21
C GLU A 474 -28.45 17.48 -4.69
N THR A 475 -27.52 18.22 -4.11
CA THR A 475 -26.11 18.19 -4.48
C THR A 475 -25.21 18.07 -3.25
N SER A 476 -23.93 18.22 -3.46
CA SER A 476 -22.90 18.21 -2.41
C SER A 476 -21.75 19.14 -2.77
N CYS A 477 -20.91 19.48 -1.79
CA CYS A 477 -19.71 20.28 -2.01
C CYS A 477 -18.54 19.79 -1.13
N TYR A 478 -17.37 20.39 -1.28
CA TYR A 478 -16.19 20.09 -0.45
C TYR A 478 -16.37 20.50 1.03
N GLY A 479 -17.33 21.33 1.35
CA GLY A 479 -17.71 21.66 2.74
C GLY A 479 -18.45 20.54 3.44
N CYS A 480 -19.15 19.65 2.71
CA CYS A 480 -19.98 18.60 3.31
C CYS A 480 -19.50 17.17 2.98
N LEU A 481 -19.57 16.73 1.72
CA LEU A 481 -19.40 15.33 1.33
C LEU A 481 -18.27 15.08 0.35
N ARG A 482 -17.88 16.08 -0.46
CA ARG A 482 -16.89 15.90 -1.51
C ARG A 482 -15.48 15.97 -0.96
N THR A 483 -14.61 15.11 -1.48
CA THR A 483 -13.15 15.13 -1.27
C THR A 483 -12.45 14.80 -2.59
N PRO A 484 -11.16 15.13 -2.76
CA PRO A 484 -10.43 14.68 -3.95
C PRO A 484 -10.41 13.15 -4.11
N GLY A 485 -10.47 12.41 -3.01
CA GLY A 485 -10.45 10.95 -3.02
C GLY A 485 -11.76 10.29 -3.47
N ASN A 486 -12.88 11.03 -3.50
CA ASN A 486 -14.18 10.51 -3.94
C ASN A 486 -14.74 11.15 -5.22
N GLU A 487 -13.87 11.79 -6.01
CA GLU A 487 -14.26 12.55 -7.21
C GLU A 487 -15.17 11.74 -8.16
N ARG A 488 -14.90 10.46 -8.35
CA ARG A 488 -15.70 9.55 -9.19
C ARG A 488 -17.15 9.36 -8.73
N HIS A 489 -17.48 9.77 -7.51
CA HIS A 489 -18.82 9.66 -6.92
C HIS A 489 -19.50 11.02 -6.72
N HIS A 490 -18.87 12.13 -7.10
CA HIS A 490 -19.37 13.47 -6.83
C HIS A 490 -20.80 13.71 -7.37
N GLU A 491 -21.14 13.08 -8.49
CA GLU A 491 -22.48 13.20 -9.10
C GLU A 491 -23.55 12.38 -8.34
N ASP A 492 -23.11 11.33 -7.61
CA ASP A 492 -24.00 10.47 -6.83
C ASP A 492 -24.30 11.04 -5.43
N LEU A 493 -23.53 12.04 -4.95
CA LEU A 493 -23.60 12.52 -3.58
C LEU A 493 -24.67 13.60 -3.41
N SER A 494 -25.65 13.35 -2.54
CA SER A 494 -26.75 14.25 -2.23
C SER A 494 -26.85 14.55 -0.74
N ARG A 495 -26.97 15.84 -0.37
CA ARG A 495 -27.19 16.25 1.02
C ARG A 495 -28.51 15.72 1.57
N SER A 496 -29.61 15.78 0.79
CA SER A 496 -30.91 15.29 1.23
C SER A 496 -30.87 13.81 1.56
N ALA A 497 -30.22 12.99 0.73
CA ALA A 497 -30.05 11.57 1.00
C ALA A 497 -29.23 11.31 2.28
N ALA A 498 -28.16 12.08 2.52
CA ALA A 498 -27.39 11.97 3.75
C ALA A 498 -28.23 12.34 4.98
N LEU A 499 -28.96 13.46 4.93
CA LEU A 499 -29.80 13.92 6.04
C LEU A 499 -30.87 12.91 6.40
N THR A 500 -31.62 12.38 5.42
CA THR A 500 -32.67 11.38 5.64
C THR A 500 -32.17 10.19 6.48
N VAL A 501 -31.03 9.64 6.13
CA VAL A 501 -30.44 8.48 6.84
C VAL A 501 -29.87 8.89 8.20
N LEU A 502 -29.09 9.99 8.25
CA LEU A 502 -28.45 10.43 9.48
C LEU A 502 -29.44 10.89 10.54
N GLU A 503 -30.53 11.54 10.15
CA GLU A 503 -31.65 11.91 11.05
C GLU A 503 -32.34 10.67 11.61
N SER A 504 -32.55 9.63 10.80
CA SER A 504 -33.14 8.37 11.28
C SER A 504 -32.22 7.65 12.28
N LEU A 505 -30.91 7.80 12.15
CA LEU A 505 -29.88 7.26 13.06
C LEU A 505 -29.56 8.22 14.22
N SER A 506 -30.22 9.37 14.32
CA SER A 506 -29.94 10.33 15.39
C SER A 506 -30.30 9.75 16.76
N GLY A 507 -29.43 10.03 17.76
CA GLY A 507 -29.61 9.54 19.12
C GLY A 507 -29.34 8.04 19.32
N LEU A 508 -28.53 7.42 18.47
CA LEU A 508 -28.09 6.03 18.64
C LEU A 508 -27.60 5.75 20.06
N ARG A 509 -28.00 4.60 20.60
CA ARG A 509 -27.55 4.07 21.89
C ARG A 509 -27.17 2.60 21.72
N LEU A 510 -26.19 2.16 22.50
CA LEU A 510 -25.84 0.74 22.57
C LEU A 510 -27.08 -0.06 22.98
N ALA A 511 -27.47 -1.02 22.16
CA ALA A 511 -28.54 -1.94 22.52
C ALA A 511 -28.04 -2.88 23.61
N ALA A 512 -28.86 -3.18 24.59
CA ALA A 512 -28.56 -4.18 25.59
C ALA A 512 -28.25 -5.51 24.89
N ARG A 513 -27.22 -6.21 25.36
CA ARG A 513 -26.96 -7.58 24.89
C ARG A 513 -28.21 -8.41 25.19
N ALA A 514 -28.81 -8.98 24.15
CA ALA A 514 -29.91 -9.93 24.31
C ALA A 514 -29.38 -11.24 24.89
#